data_0475dae79a4131c9c002aad56b000209
#
_entry.id   0475dae79a4131c9c002aad56b000209
#
_cell.length_a   1.000
_cell.length_b   1.000
_cell.length_c   1.000
_cell.angle_alpha   90.00
_cell.angle_beta   90.00
_cell.angle_gamma   90.00
#
_symmetry.space_group_name_H-M   'P 1'
#
loop_
_entity.id
_entity.type
_entity.pdbx_description
1 polymer ?
#
loop_
_entity_poly.entity_id
_entity_poly.type
_entity_poly.pdbx_seq_one_letter_code
_entity_poly.pdbx_strand_id
1 'polypeptide(L)'
;MTGLSIQNLSMRFELPNGGAVQALQDVSLDLKEGELLSVLGPSGCGKTTLLNIVAGFLAPTEGKLVMNGHEVHGPDAERGMVFQQGALFEWMSVRENVGFGPSMKGMPSAEKAQIVDHLLDVVGLQDFKEKAVYELSGGMQQRVALARCLANDPDVILMDEPLGALDALTREKMQSLVLKLWKETGKTIILITHSVEEALLLGERLIVMAPRP
;
A
#
# COMPACT_ATOMS: atom_id res chain seq x y z
N MET A 1 -8.53 0.97 19.72
CA MET A 1 -8.78 2.34 19.24
C MET A 1 -9.00 2.27 17.74
N THR A 2 -9.71 3.22 17.14
CA THR A 2 -9.90 3.27 15.68
C THR A 2 -8.63 3.88 15.09
N GLY A 3 -7.85 3.11 14.34
CA GLY A 3 -6.61 3.60 13.73
C GLY A 3 -6.87 4.56 12.57
N LEU A 4 -7.91 4.27 11.75
CA LEU A 4 -8.27 5.08 10.59
C LEU A 4 -9.80 5.11 10.44
N SER A 5 -10.38 6.30 10.24
CA SER A 5 -11.82 6.51 10.07
C SER A 5 -12.10 7.32 8.80
N ILE A 6 -12.87 6.75 7.91
CA ILE A 6 -13.43 7.38 6.70
C ILE A 6 -14.87 7.76 7.02
N GLN A 7 -15.22 9.05 6.83
CA GLN A 7 -16.52 9.59 7.23
C GLN A 7 -17.21 10.28 6.06
N ASN A 8 -18.31 9.70 5.56
CA ASN A 8 -19.18 10.21 4.49
C ASN A 8 -18.40 10.66 3.24
N LEU A 9 -17.38 9.90 2.87
CA LEU A 9 -16.43 10.25 1.84
C LEU A 9 -17.04 10.11 0.45
N SER A 10 -17.03 11.19 -0.31
CA SER A 10 -17.44 11.23 -1.71
C SER A 10 -16.33 11.80 -2.58
N MET A 11 -16.20 11.27 -3.81
CA MET A 11 -15.26 11.78 -4.79
C MET A 11 -15.87 11.88 -6.17
N ARG A 12 -15.85 13.10 -6.71
CA ARG A 12 -16.37 13.45 -8.03
C ARG A 12 -15.24 14.06 -8.86
N PHE A 13 -15.05 13.54 -10.06
CA PHE A 13 -14.11 14.07 -11.03
C PHE A 13 -14.84 14.87 -12.10
N GLU A 14 -14.45 16.13 -12.28
CA GLU A 14 -14.94 16.95 -13.39
C GLU A 14 -14.25 16.52 -14.69
N LEU A 15 -15.01 16.38 -15.76
CA LEU A 15 -14.50 16.02 -17.09
C LEU A 15 -14.26 17.28 -17.93
N PRO A 16 -13.27 17.27 -18.85
CA PRO A 16 -13.00 18.42 -19.72
C PRO A 16 -14.18 18.87 -20.60
N ASN A 17 -15.14 17.98 -20.83
CA ASN A 17 -16.34 18.25 -21.64
C ASN A 17 -17.52 18.81 -20.83
N GLY A 18 -17.31 19.21 -19.58
CA GLY A 18 -18.35 19.73 -18.69
C GLY A 18 -19.22 18.68 -18.00
N GLY A 19 -18.90 17.37 -18.18
CA GLY A 19 -19.51 16.29 -17.41
C GLY A 19 -18.76 16.01 -16.10
N ALA A 20 -19.30 15.09 -15.29
CA ALA A 20 -18.62 14.63 -14.09
C ALA A 20 -18.80 13.12 -13.89
N VAL A 21 -17.84 12.49 -13.22
CA VAL A 21 -17.90 11.07 -12.85
C VAL A 21 -17.86 10.96 -11.33
N GLN A 22 -18.92 10.39 -10.75
CA GLN A 22 -18.95 10.02 -9.36
C GLN A 22 -18.13 8.73 -9.17
N ALA A 23 -16.97 8.81 -8.52
CA ALA A 23 -16.10 7.67 -8.28
C ALA A 23 -16.39 6.98 -6.94
N LEU A 24 -16.73 7.77 -5.91
CA LEU A 24 -17.13 7.31 -4.58
C LEU A 24 -18.32 8.14 -4.11
N GLN A 25 -19.27 7.52 -3.42
CA GLN A 25 -20.44 8.19 -2.87
C GLN A 25 -20.70 7.71 -1.45
N ASP A 26 -20.67 8.65 -0.49
CA ASP A 26 -21.02 8.47 0.91
C ASP A 26 -20.39 7.22 1.56
N VAL A 27 -19.09 7.03 1.35
CA VAL A 27 -18.37 5.88 1.91
C VAL A 27 -17.97 6.19 3.34
N SER A 28 -18.41 5.35 4.28
CA SER A 28 -18.00 5.41 5.69
C SER A 28 -17.41 4.08 6.12
N LEU A 29 -16.25 4.11 6.75
CA LEU A 29 -15.51 2.92 7.13
C LEU A 29 -14.53 3.23 8.27
N ASP A 30 -14.56 2.42 9.32
CA ASP A 30 -13.58 2.46 10.39
C ASP A 30 -12.67 1.25 10.32
N LEU A 31 -11.35 1.46 10.38
CA LEU A 31 -10.34 0.42 10.54
C LEU A 31 -9.78 0.46 11.96
N LYS A 32 -9.64 -0.72 12.54
CA LYS A 32 -8.93 -0.89 13.80
C LYS A 32 -7.42 -0.89 13.54
N GLU A 33 -6.68 -0.45 14.52
CA GLU A 33 -5.23 -0.60 14.53
C GLU A 33 -4.85 -2.08 14.42
N GLY A 34 -3.90 -2.40 13.55
CA GLY A 34 -3.45 -3.77 13.29
C GLY A 34 -4.38 -4.61 12.40
N GLU A 35 -5.49 -4.07 11.91
CA GLU A 35 -6.43 -4.80 11.05
C GLU A 35 -5.90 -4.95 9.62
N LEU A 36 -6.08 -6.13 9.01
CA LEU A 36 -5.89 -6.34 7.57
C LEU A 36 -7.25 -6.33 6.87
N LEU A 37 -7.53 -5.25 6.16
CA LEU A 37 -8.74 -5.07 5.36
C LEU A 37 -8.47 -5.38 3.90
N SER A 38 -9.22 -6.31 3.32
CA SER A 38 -9.27 -6.52 1.88
C SER A 38 -10.43 -5.75 1.24
N VAL A 39 -10.14 -5.03 0.16
CA VAL A 39 -11.12 -4.30 -0.66
C VAL A 39 -11.23 -4.97 -2.02
N LEU A 40 -12.34 -5.65 -2.26
CA LEU A 40 -12.64 -6.37 -3.49
C LEU A 40 -13.61 -5.57 -4.36
N GLY A 41 -13.45 -5.64 -5.67
CA GLY A 41 -14.44 -5.06 -6.61
C GLY A 41 -13.94 -5.07 -8.04
N PRO A 42 -14.85 -4.88 -9.02
CA PRO A 42 -14.50 -4.85 -10.43
C PRO A 42 -13.58 -3.65 -10.76
N SER A 43 -12.93 -3.72 -11.93
CA SER A 43 -12.15 -2.59 -12.43
C SER A 43 -13.05 -1.36 -12.58
N GLY A 44 -12.52 -0.22 -12.15
CA GLY A 44 -13.22 1.06 -12.28
C GLY A 44 -14.30 1.35 -11.22
N CYS A 45 -14.51 0.51 -10.19
CA CYS A 45 -15.48 0.78 -9.12
C CYS A 45 -14.98 1.80 -8.06
N GLY A 46 -13.77 2.35 -8.18
CA GLY A 46 -13.27 3.38 -7.27
C GLY A 46 -12.25 2.93 -6.23
N LYS A 47 -11.81 1.67 -6.24
CA LYS A 47 -10.82 1.13 -5.26
C LYS A 47 -9.53 1.96 -5.18
N THR A 48 -8.87 2.16 -6.32
CA THR A 48 -7.65 2.99 -6.40
C THR A 48 -7.91 4.44 -6.00
N THR A 49 -9.11 4.98 -6.30
CA THR A 49 -9.51 6.32 -5.85
C THR A 49 -9.60 6.37 -4.32
N LEU A 50 -10.24 5.38 -3.69
CA LEU A 50 -10.31 5.27 -2.24
C LEU A 50 -8.90 5.19 -1.64
N LEU A 51 -8.03 4.34 -2.19
CA LEU A 51 -6.67 4.18 -1.71
C LEU A 51 -5.84 5.47 -1.82
N ASN A 52 -5.97 6.18 -2.94
CA ASN A 52 -5.28 7.46 -3.16
C ASN A 52 -5.75 8.56 -2.20
N ILE A 53 -7.03 8.55 -1.80
CA ILE A 53 -7.53 9.46 -0.77
C ILE A 53 -6.94 9.07 0.59
N VAL A 54 -6.89 7.77 0.93
CA VAL A 54 -6.28 7.30 2.17
C VAL A 54 -4.79 7.62 2.21
N ALA A 55 -4.08 7.49 1.08
CA ALA A 55 -2.67 7.88 0.96
C ALA A 55 -2.45 9.41 1.09
N GLY A 56 -3.50 10.22 0.93
CA GLY A 56 -3.42 11.67 0.90
C GLY A 56 -3.02 12.25 -0.45
N PHE A 57 -2.99 11.44 -1.52
CA PHE A 57 -2.68 11.91 -2.88
C PHE A 57 -3.85 12.65 -3.54
N LEU A 58 -5.07 12.38 -3.07
CA LEU A 58 -6.29 13.05 -3.51
C LEU A 58 -7.06 13.57 -2.30
N ALA A 59 -7.54 14.80 -2.38
CA ALA A 59 -8.51 15.32 -1.43
C ALA A 59 -9.92 14.86 -1.85
N PRO A 60 -10.78 14.38 -0.93
CA PRO A 60 -12.14 14.03 -1.26
C PRO A 60 -12.96 15.28 -1.62
N THR A 61 -14.02 15.12 -2.42
CA THR A 61 -14.95 16.21 -2.73
C THR A 61 -15.84 16.55 -1.51
N GLU A 62 -16.22 15.51 -0.74
CA GLU A 62 -17.00 15.63 0.49
C GLU A 62 -16.54 14.59 1.50
N GLY A 63 -16.85 14.83 2.76
CA GLY A 63 -16.43 13.96 3.86
C GLY A 63 -15.00 14.20 4.29
N LYS A 64 -14.48 13.34 5.13
CA LYS A 64 -13.11 13.44 5.65
C LYS A 64 -12.52 12.09 5.99
N LEU A 65 -11.19 12.06 6.06
CA LEU A 65 -10.38 10.95 6.56
C LEU A 65 -9.69 11.39 7.85
N VAL A 66 -9.80 10.60 8.90
CA VAL A 66 -9.17 10.83 10.19
C VAL A 66 -8.26 9.65 10.52
N MET A 67 -7.02 9.92 10.88
CA MET A 67 -6.04 8.92 11.32
C MET A 67 -5.41 9.38 12.64
N ASN A 68 -5.36 8.49 13.63
CA ASN A 68 -4.82 8.79 14.96
C ASN A 68 -5.43 10.06 15.61
N GLY A 69 -6.71 10.36 15.31
CA GLY A 69 -7.42 11.53 15.81
C GLY A 69 -7.20 12.83 15.04
N HIS A 70 -6.37 12.82 13.99
CA HIS A 70 -6.08 13.99 13.14
C HIS A 70 -6.64 13.80 11.73
N GLU A 71 -7.17 14.87 11.15
CA GLU A 71 -7.64 14.85 9.78
C GLU A 71 -6.46 14.79 8.80
N VAL A 72 -6.59 13.94 7.79
CA VAL A 72 -5.56 13.74 6.75
C VAL A 72 -5.75 14.76 5.64
N HIS A 73 -4.74 15.60 5.43
CA HIS A 73 -4.77 16.66 4.39
C HIS A 73 -3.77 16.42 3.24
N GLY A 74 -2.87 15.47 3.35
CA GLY A 74 -1.87 15.20 2.33
C GLY A 74 -1.07 13.93 2.58
N PRO A 75 -0.09 13.60 1.72
CA PRO A 75 0.78 12.45 1.92
C PRO A 75 1.64 12.60 3.18
N ASP A 76 1.85 11.49 3.87
CA ASP A 76 2.71 11.42 5.06
C ASP A 76 3.42 10.07 5.15
N ALA A 77 4.57 10.02 5.85
CA ALA A 77 5.35 8.81 6.05
C ALA A 77 4.65 7.75 6.92
N GLU A 78 3.63 8.14 7.70
CA GLU A 78 2.79 7.22 8.47
C GLU A 78 1.92 6.30 7.57
N ARG A 79 1.77 6.64 6.29
CA ARG A 79 1.01 5.88 5.29
C ARG A 79 1.94 5.43 4.16
N GLY A 80 2.35 4.18 4.23
CA GLY A 80 3.19 3.56 3.21
C GLY A 80 2.36 3.04 2.03
N MET A 81 2.84 3.20 0.80
CA MET A 81 2.16 2.74 -0.41
C MET A 81 3.00 1.70 -1.15
N VAL A 82 2.36 0.57 -1.50
CA VAL A 82 2.88 -0.46 -2.41
C VAL A 82 1.99 -0.46 -3.66
N PHE A 83 2.54 -0.03 -4.77
CA PHE A 83 1.83 0.07 -6.05
C PHE A 83 1.80 -1.28 -6.79
N GLN A 84 0.85 -1.44 -7.69
CA GLN A 84 0.71 -2.60 -8.57
C GLN A 84 1.98 -2.88 -9.40
N GLN A 85 2.57 -1.83 -9.95
CA GLN A 85 3.91 -1.88 -10.54
C GLN A 85 4.86 -1.23 -9.54
N GLY A 86 5.77 -1.97 -8.95
CA GLY A 86 6.61 -1.61 -7.80
C GLY A 86 7.09 -0.16 -7.63
N ALA A 87 6.93 0.69 -8.64
CA ALA A 87 7.29 2.13 -8.65
C ALA A 87 8.67 2.39 -8.03
N LEU A 88 9.64 1.53 -8.34
CA LEU A 88 11.01 1.62 -7.84
C LEU A 88 11.78 2.72 -8.60
N PHE A 89 12.76 3.29 -7.93
CA PHE A 89 13.69 4.21 -8.56
C PHE A 89 14.68 3.42 -9.42
N GLU A 90 14.51 3.44 -10.74
CA GLU A 90 15.27 2.61 -11.68
C GLU A 90 16.78 2.93 -11.71
N TRP A 91 17.14 4.15 -11.32
CA TRP A 91 18.54 4.63 -11.24
C TRP A 91 19.23 4.27 -9.92
N MET A 92 18.53 3.60 -9.01
CA MET A 92 19.02 3.18 -7.71
C MET A 92 19.17 1.66 -7.64
N SER A 93 20.13 1.19 -6.85
CA SER A 93 20.23 -0.22 -6.46
C SER A 93 19.07 -0.64 -5.54
N VAL A 94 18.95 -1.94 -5.31
CA VAL A 94 17.98 -2.52 -4.34
C VAL A 94 18.17 -1.92 -2.95
N ARG A 95 19.40 -1.88 -2.46
CA ARG A 95 19.77 -1.29 -1.17
C ARG A 95 19.36 0.18 -1.07
N GLU A 96 19.65 0.96 -2.11
CA GLU A 96 19.33 2.39 -2.14
C GLU A 96 17.81 2.63 -2.19
N ASN A 97 17.06 1.81 -2.94
CA ASN A 97 15.61 1.87 -2.93
C ASN A 97 15.02 1.66 -1.54
N VAL A 98 15.44 0.58 -0.84
CA VAL A 98 14.96 0.29 0.52
C VAL A 98 15.40 1.38 1.50
N GLY A 99 16.63 1.85 1.39
CA GLY A 99 17.19 2.88 2.27
C GLY A 99 16.76 4.31 1.96
N PHE A 100 15.95 4.54 0.93
CA PHE A 100 15.57 5.89 0.49
C PHE A 100 14.84 6.69 1.57
N GLY A 101 13.78 6.13 2.14
CA GLY A 101 13.01 6.80 3.20
C GLY A 101 13.84 7.12 4.45
N PRO A 102 14.55 6.16 5.04
CA PRO A 102 15.50 6.42 6.13
C PRO A 102 16.53 7.51 5.80
N SER A 103 17.02 7.56 4.53
CA SER A 103 17.93 8.62 4.09
C SER A 103 17.27 10.00 4.10
N MET A 104 16.01 10.11 3.67
CA MET A 104 15.25 11.36 3.69
C MET A 104 14.96 11.86 5.11
N LYS A 105 14.83 10.92 6.07
CA LYS A 105 14.70 11.23 7.50
C LYS A 105 16.04 11.65 8.16
N GLY A 106 17.16 11.67 7.42
CA GLY A 106 18.48 11.99 7.94
C GLY A 106 19.05 10.94 8.89
N MET A 107 18.61 9.69 8.77
CA MET A 107 19.04 8.59 9.64
C MET A 107 20.54 8.31 9.49
N PRO A 108 21.28 8.06 10.60
CA PRO A 108 22.68 7.69 10.55
C PRO A 108 22.95 6.46 9.67
N SER A 109 24.04 6.48 8.91
CA SER A 109 24.35 5.43 7.92
C SER A 109 24.41 4.02 8.51
N ALA A 110 24.88 3.86 9.74
CA ALA A 110 24.96 2.56 10.41
C ALA A 110 23.57 2.01 10.76
N GLU A 111 22.68 2.85 11.28
CA GLU A 111 21.32 2.47 11.63
C GLU A 111 20.51 2.15 10.37
N LYS A 112 20.61 3.00 9.33
CA LYS A 112 20.01 2.76 8.02
C LYS A 112 20.46 1.41 7.43
N ALA A 113 21.76 1.10 7.50
CA ALA A 113 22.28 -0.17 6.98
C ALA A 113 21.67 -1.38 7.71
N GLN A 114 21.50 -1.32 9.03
CA GLN A 114 20.85 -2.38 9.81
C GLN A 114 19.40 -2.60 9.38
N ILE A 115 18.62 -1.52 9.22
CA ILE A 115 17.23 -1.61 8.76
C ILE A 115 17.16 -2.22 7.36
N VAL A 116 17.99 -1.75 6.44
CA VAL A 116 18.01 -2.22 5.05
C VAL A 116 18.40 -3.69 4.98
N ASP A 117 19.48 -4.10 5.67
CA ASP A 117 19.95 -5.49 5.68
C ASP A 117 18.90 -6.41 6.33
N HIS A 118 18.26 -5.99 7.42
CA HIS A 118 17.17 -6.74 8.03
C HIS A 118 15.97 -6.92 7.08
N LEU A 119 15.49 -5.85 6.46
CA LEU A 119 14.33 -5.93 5.57
C LEU A 119 14.63 -6.73 4.30
N LEU A 120 15.84 -6.64 3.75
CA LEU A 120 16.27 -7.46 2.62
C LEU A 120 16.35 -8.94 2.97
N ASP A 121 16.75 -9.28 4.20
CA ASP A 121 16.69 -10.66 4.70
C ASP A 121 15.24 -11.15 4.81
N VAL A 122 14.37 -10.36 5.41
CA VAL A 122 12.93 -10.68 5.57
C VAL A 122 12.25 -10.96 4.22
N VAL A 123 12.56 -10.18 3.18
CA VAL A 123 12.01 -10.38 1.83
C VAL A 123 12.82 -11.35 0.98
N GLY A 124 13.91 -11.92 1.51
CA GLY A 124 14.76 -12.91 0.83
C GLY A 124 15.53 -12.35 -0.35
N LEU A 125 16.06 -11.14 -0.24
CA LEU A 125 16.80 -10.44 -1.30
C LEU A 125 18.20 -9.94 -0.89
N GLN A 126 18.79 -10.48 0.17
CA GLN A 126 20.12 -10.10 0.64
C GLN A 126 21.21 -10.21 -0.43
N ASP A 127 21.18 -11.30 -1.22
CA ASP A 127 22.17 -11.55 -2.28
C ASP A 127 22.02 -10.59 -3.48
N PHE A 128 20.91 -9.85 -3.54
CA PHE A 128 20.58 -8.94 -4.63
C PHE A 128 20.73 -7.47 -4.26
N LYS A 129 21.22 -7.15 -3.08
CA LYS A 129 21.21 -5.78 -2.51
C LYS A 129 21.96 -4.74 -3.35
N GLU A 130 23.01 -5.14 -4.05
CA GLU A 130 23.81 -4.26 -4.90
C GLU A 130 23.35 -4.25 -6.37
N LYS A 131 22.34 -5.06 -6.72
CA LYS A 131 21.79 -5.12 -8.08
C LYS A 131 20.96 -3.88 -8.39
N ALA A 132 20.95 -3.51 -9.67
CA ALA A 132 20.01 -2.54 -10.17
C ALA A 132 18.60 -3.16 -10.25
N VAL A 133 17.55 -2.38 -10.01
CA VAL A 133 16.18 -2.92 -9.93
C VAL A 133 15.69 -3.50 -11.26
N TYR A 134 16.20 -3.04 -12.41
CA TYR A 134 15.87 -3.59 -13.72
C TYR A 134 16.48 -4.99 -13.99
N GLU A 135 17.43 -5.44 -13.17
CA GLU A 135 17.99 -6.80 -13.22
C GLU A 135 17.10 -7.83 -12.50
N LEU A 136 16.06 -7.38 -11.80
CA LEU A 136 15.19 -8.20 -10.97
C LEU A 136 13.94 -8.66 -11.74
N SER A 137 13.42 -9.85 -11.41
CA SER A 137 12.09 -10.26 -11.84
C SER A 137 11.00 -9.37 -11.22
N GLY A 138 9.81 -9.31 -11.83
CA GLY A 138 8.69 -8.54 -11.30
C GLY A 138 8.33 -8.88 -9.85
N GLY A 139 8.36 -10.16 -9.47
CA GLY A 139 8.14 -10.58 -8.09
C GLY A 139 9.24 -10.15 -7.12
N MET A 140 10.49 -10.07 -7.58
CA MET A 140 11.59 -9.51 -6.78
C MET A 140 11.41 -8.00 -6.62
N GLN A 141 11.06 -7.28 -7.69
CA GLN A 141 10.78 -5.85 -7.64
C GLN A 141 9.63 -5.54 -6.64
N GLN A 142 8.59 -6.36 -6.63
CA GLN A 142 7.48 -6.20 -5.68
C GLN A 142 7.92 -6.40 -4.24
N ARG A 143 8.82 -7.36 -3.97
CA ARG A 143 9.43 -7.55 -2.65
C ARG A 143 10.32 -6.37 -2.24
N VAL A 144 11.06 -5.78 -3.16
CA VAL A 144 11.82 -4.54 -2.90
C VAL A 144 10.87 -3.38 -2.56
N ALA A 145 9.76 -3.22 -3.30
CA ALA A 145 8.77 -2.18 -3.03
C ALA A 145 8.16 -2.32 -1.64
N LEU A 146 7.86 -3.56 -1.22
CA LEU A 146 7.37 -3.85 0.13
C LEU A 146 8.41 -3.52 1.19
N ALA A 147 9.68 -3.94 1.01
CA ALA A 147 10.76 -3.61 1.92
C ALA A 147 11.00 -2.09 2.03
N ARG A 148 10.95 -1.36 0.91
CA ARG A 148 11.05 0.10 0.88
C ARG A 148 9.92 0.77 1.65
N CYS A 149 8.70 0.27 1.51
CA CYS A 149 7.55 0.75 2.26
C CYS A 149 7.78 0.57 3.77
N LEU A 150 8.14 -0.64 4.20
CA LEU A 150 8.39 -1.00 5.60
C LEU A 150 9.57 -0.24 6.23
N ALA A 151 10.57 0.14 5.44
CA ALA A 151 11.74 0.89 5.93
C ALA A 151 11.38 2.27 6.51
N ASN A 152 10.22 2.81 6.16
CA ASN A 152 9.69 4.04 6.74
C ASN A 152 8.94 3.83 8.06
N ASP A 153 8.72 2.57 8.45
CA ASP A 153 7.94 2.19 9.64
C ASP A 153 6.53 2.84 9.67
N PRO A 154 5.73 2.71 8.59
CA PRO A 154 4.41 3.33 8.53
C PRO A 154 3.43 2.68 9.50
N ASP A 155 2.42 3.41 9.96
CA ASP A 155 1.30 2.87 10.76
C ASP A 155 0.31 2.11 9.88
N VAL A 156 0.09 2.61 8.66
CA VAL A 156 -0.82 2.04 7.67
C VAL A 156 -0.08 1.71 6.38
N ILE A 157 -0.24 0.49 5.90
CA ILE A 157 0.30 0.03 4.61
C ILE A 157 -0.86 -0.10 3.61
N LEU A 158 -0.74 0.60 2.50
CA LEU A 158 -1.70 0.62 1.41
C LEU A 158 -1.16 -0.19 0.24
N MET A 159 -1.91 -1.19 -0.23
CA MET A 159 -1.48 -2.08 -1.30
C MET A 159 -2.48 -2.05 -2.45
N ASP A 160 -2.07 -1.52 -3.60
CA ASP A 160 -2.90 -1.46 -4.81
C ASP A 160 -2.57 -2.63 -5.75
N GLU A 161 -3.39 -3.67 -5.73
CA GLU A 161 -3.26 -4.89 -6.54
C GLU A 161 -1.82 -5.47 -6.56
N PRO A 162 -1.14 -5.62 -5.40
CA PRO A 162 0.30 -5.87 -5.33
C PRO A 162 0.71 -7.23 -5.92
N LEU A 163 -0.24 -8.13 -6.13
CA LEU A 163 -0.01 -9.51 -6.58
C LEU A 163 -0.53 -9.78 -8.00
N GLY A 164 -1.23 -8.82 -8.61
CA GLY A 164 -1.94 -9.01 -9.88
C GLY A 164 -1.04 -9.36 -11.08
N ALA A 165 0.19 -8.88 -11.10
CA ALA A 165 1.14 -9.11 -12.18
C ALA A 165 2.07 -10.34 -11.97
N LEU A 166 1.87 -11.11 -10.88
CA LEU A 166 2.74 -12.23 -10.51
C LEU A 166 2.22 -13.57 -11.05
N ASP A 167 3.16 -14.45 -11.43
CA ASP A 167 2.84 -15.86 -11.67
C ASP A 167 2.35 -16.56 -10.40
N ALA A 168 1.72 -17.72 -10.53
CA ALA A 168 1.04 -18.42 -9.44
C ALA A 168 1.98 -18.73 -8.25
N LEU A 169 3.19 -19.27 -8.51
CA LEU A 169 4.12 -19.65 -7.45
C LEU A 169 4.70 -18.41 -6.72
N THR A 170 5.01 -17.37 -7.47
CA THR A 170 5.49 -16.11 -6.91
C THR A 170 4.40 -15.43 -6.10
N ARG A 171 3.15 -15.49 -6.55
CA ARG A 171 1.97 -14.96 -5.85
C ARG A 171 1.78 -15.64 -4.50
N GLU A 172 1.81 -16.97 -4.42
CA GLU A 172 1.69 -17.71 -3.16
C GLU A 172 2.79 -17.33 -2.15
N LYS A 173 4.03 -17.17 -2.62
CA LYS A 173 5.14 -16.73 -1.77
C LYS A 173 4.93 -15.31 -1.25
N MET A 174 4.41 -14.40 -2.10
CA MET A 174 4.11 -13.03 -1.68
C MET A 174 2.92 -12.96 -0.71
N GLN A 175 1.88 -13.76 -0.92
CA GLN A 175 0.76 -13.88 0.04
C GLN A 175 1.25 -14.33 1.40
N SER A 176 2.08 -15.38 1.45
CA SER A 176 2.68 -15.88 2.69
C SER A 176 3.56 -14.81 3.36
N LEU A 177 4.33 -14.05 2.58
CA LEU A 177 5.17 -12.95 3.09
C LEU A 177 4.33 -11.83 3.68
N VAL A 178 3.27 -11.38 2.99
CA VAL A 178 2.37 -10.33 3.50
C VAL A 178 1.71 -10.75 4.80
N LEU A 179 1.19 -11.98 4.90
CA LEU A 179 0.60 -12.52 6.13
C LEU A 179 1.61 -12.62 7.28
N LYS A 180 2.83 -13.07 6.98
CA LYS A 180 3.91 -13.14 7.98
C LYS A 180 4.23 -11.75 8.51
N LEU A 181 4.48 -10.79 7.63
CA LEU A 181 4.78 -9.40 7.98
C LEU A 181 3.66 -8.77 8.79
N TRP A 182 2.40 -8.94 8.37
CA TRP A 182 1.26 -8.43 9.12
C TRP A 182 1.21 -8.97 10.56
N LYS A 183 1.36 -10.29 10.74
CA LYS A 183 1.35 -10.93 12.06
C LYS A 183 2.53 -10.51 12.94
N GLU A 184 3.71 -10.32 12.36
CA GLU A 184 4.94 -9.96 13.10
C GLU A 184 4.99 -8.48 13.45
N THR A 185 4.46 -7.60 12.60
CA THR A 185 4.56 -6.14 12.80
C THR A 185 3.32 -5.52 13.43
N GLY A 186 2.15 -6.17 13.35
CA GLY A 186 0.88 -5.64 13.81
C GLY A 186 0.42 -4.37 13.07
N LYS A 187 0.97 -4.10 11.87
CA LYS A 187 0.61 -2.92 11.07
C LYS A 187 -0.80 -3.02 10.51
N THR A 188 -1.46 -1.90 10.39
CA THR A 188 -2.75 -1.82 9.69
C THR A 188 -2.51 -1.91 8.19
N ILE A 189 -3.25 -2.78 7.50
CA ILE A 189 -3.10 -2.97 6.05
C ILE A 189 -4.44 -2.78 5.34
N ILE A 190 -4.45 -2.01 4.25
CA ILE A 190 -5.54 -1.97 3.28
C ILE A 190 -5.02 -2.56 1.97
N LEU A 191 -5.57 -3.71 1.59
CA LEU A 191 -5.22 -4.43 0.37
C LEU A 191 -6.35 -4.31 -0.65
N ILE A 192 -6.07 -3.74 -1.81
CA ILE A 192 -6.98 -3.76 -2.95
C ILE A 192 -6.64 -4.95 -3.84
N THR A 193 -7.66 -5.70 -4.23
CA THR A 193 -7.53 -6.78 -5.21
C THR A 193 -8.82 -6.96 -6.02
N HIS A 194 -8.72 -7.58 -7.18
CA HIS A 194 -9.86 -8.08 -7.94
C HIS A 194 -10.02 -9.61 -7.81
N SER A 195 -9.10 -10.29 -7.10
CA SER A 195 -9.13 -11.73 -6.84
C SER A 195 -9.90 -12.02 -5.56
N VAL A 196 -10.98 -12.81 -5.68
CA VAL A 196 -11.77 -13.30 -4.54
C VAL A 196 -10.91 -14.16 -3.62
N GLU A 197 -10.05 -15.02 -4.20
CA GLU A 197 -9.17 -15.90 -3.44
C GLU A 197 -8.18 -15.11 -2.58
N GLU A 198 -7.55 -14.09 -3.15
CA GLU A 198 -6.63 -13.20 -2.41
C GLU A 198 -7.35 -12.47 -1.27
N ALA A 199 -8.54 -11.92 -1.57
CA ALA A 199 -9.31 -11.17 -0.60
C ALA A 199 -9.71 -12.03 0.62
N LEU A 200 -10.09 -13.29 0.39
CA LEU A 200 -10.47 -14.23 1.43
C LEU A 200 -9.26 -14.82 2.18
N LEU A 201 -8.14 -15.01 1.49
CA LEU A 201 -6.94 -15.58 2.10
C LEU A 201 -6.22 -14.58 3.00
N LEU A 202 -6.15 -13.32 2.56
CA LEU A 202 -5.35 -12.29 3.24
C LEU A 202 -6.19 -11.48 4.23
N GLY A 203 -7.43 -11.10 3.87
CA GLY A 203 -8.23 -10.19 4.67
C GLY A 203 -8.78 -10.81 5.95
N GLU A 204 -8.54 -10.15 7.08
CA GLU A 204 -9.29 -10.41 8.32
C GLU A 204 -10.75 -9.93 8.18
N ARG A 205 -10.93 -8.82 7.47
CA ARG A 205 -12.23 -8.29 7.05
C ARG A 205 -12.21 -8.00 5.55
N LEU A 206 -13.34 -8.26 4.90
CA LEU A 206 -13.54 -8.02 3.48
C LEU A 206 -14.65 -7.02 3.27
N ILE A 207 -14.42 -6.02 2.44
CA ILE A 207 -15.46 -5.17 1.86
C ILE A 207 -15.51 -5.36 0.35
N VAL A 208 -16.73 -5.34 -0.19
CA VAL A 208 -16.97 -5.46 -1.63
C VAL A 208 -17.51 -4.14 -2.14
N MET A 209 -16.78 -3.53 -3.08
CA MET A 209 -17.23 -2.32 -3.76
C MET A 209 -18.06 -2.69 -4.97
N ALA A 210 -19.29 -2.18 -5.02
CA ALA A 210 -20.16 -2.28 -6.18
C ALA A 210 -19.60 -1.47 -7.37
N PRO A 211 -20.05 -1.74 -8.62
CA PRO A 211 -19.83 -0.82 -9.73
C PRO A 211 -20.29 0.60 -9.35
N ARG A 212 -19.72 1.60 -10.04
CA ARG A 212 -20.02 3.02 -9.77
C ARG A 212 -21.53 3.30 -9.69
N PRO A 213 -21.93 4.25 -8.82
CA PRO A 213 -23.32 4.73 -8.76
C PRO A 213 -23.76 5.37 -10.07
#